data_2850187b2ca28b72a5c5e9a765ed5c85
#
_entry.id   2850187b2ca28b72a5c5e9a765ed5c85
#
_cell.length_a   1.000
_cell.length_b   1.000
_cell.length_c   1.000
_cell.angle_alpha   90.00
_cell.angle_beta   90.00
_cell.angle_gamma   90.00
#
_symmetry.space_group_name_H-M   'P 1'
#
loop_
_entity.id
_entity.type
_entity.pdbx_description
1 polymer ?
#
loop_
_entity_poly.entity_id
_entity_poly.type
_entity_poly.pdbx_seq_one_letter_code
_entity_poly.pdbx_strand_id
1 'polypeptide(L)'
;MSAPFRLALGISIALCLCIGATASAAPQARIDVGIYASDVPRFDRLTGQHSDSGLDFLGWDQGRTWGKQYSYFLDVLGDRPHIDLKAKGRGGAISTKAIALGQGDAHLTGVALAIAESGKPVLLRPLGEMNNSLNVYCACRGRAANSTDWYRRAFRRIYIIMHGGTATAMSAKLRALGMPGVAIDVPQNPYPHLTVVWNPLAVGVPPVRGNGFRDYFPGTAYFDAYGNDYYDFGTYSFVRTTELYEAYPDKPFVIPEWGLAVDDPGYVRAFADFVRQHRRVKFIGFFNGRAGELFDLGSKPKSLAAYRRYIVPLTR
;
A
#
# COMPACT_ATOMS: atom_id res chain seq x y z
N MET A 1 -36.32 85.38 13.18
CA MET A 1 -36.02 84.96 11.81
C MET A 1 -34.75 84.06 11.89
N SER A 2 -34.97 82.81 11.90
CA SER A 2 -33.90 81.78 12.17
C SER A 2 -33.70 80.95 10.89
N ALA A 3 -32.48 80.96 10.36
CA ALA A 3 -32.12 80.14 9.18
C ALA A 3 -31.62 78.73 9.65
N PRO A 4 -31.97 77.67 8.97
CA PRO A 4 -31.51 76.37 9.31
C PRO A 4 -30.21 76.04 8.61
N PHE A 5 -29.27 75.51 9.44
CA PHE A 5 -27.99 74.92 9.07
C PHE A 5 -28.27 73.57 8.37
N ARG A 6 -27.74 73.33 7.18
CA ARG A 6 -27.75 72.06 6.48
C ARG A 6 -26.38 71.38 6.71
N LEU A 7 -26.40 70.27 7.41
CA LEU A 7 -25.25 69.40 7.60
C LEU A 7 -25.16 68.41 6.41
N ALA A 8 -24.12 68.51 5.61
CA ALA A 8 -23.85 67.53 4.54
C ALA A 8 -23.02 66.38 5.09
N LEU A 9 -23.61 65.19 5.11
CA LEU A 9 -22.94 63.93 5.54
C LEU A 9 -22.24 63.35 4.32
N GLY A 10 -20.91 63.45 4.26
CA GLY A 10 -20.08 62.79 3.23
C GLY A 10 -19.83 61.31 3.61
N ILE A 11 -20.40 60.40 2.83
CA ILE A 11 -20.14 58.94 2.96
C ILE A 11 -18.90 58.63 2.11
N SER A 12 -17.76 58.37 2.76
CA SER A 12 -16.58 57.82 2.10
C SER A 12 -16.69 56.29 2.04
N ILE A 13 -16.92 55.79 0.83
CA ILE A 13 -16.89 54.34 0.58
C ILE A 13 -15.41 53.94 0.38
N ALA A 14 -14.85 53.30 1.39
CA ALA A 14 -13.52 52.66 1.27
C ALA A 14 -13.67 51.32 0.53
N LEU A 15 -13.23 51.29 -0.73
CA LEU A 15 -13.18 50.07 -1.54
C LEU A 15 -11.99 49.23 -1.07
N CYS A 16 -12.21 48.20 -0.17
CA CYS A 16 -11.22 47.21 0.16
C CYS A 16 -11.04 46.26 -1.03
N LEU A 17 -10.00 46.46 -1.82
CA LEU A 17 -9.49 45.46 -2.76
C LEU A 17 -8.86 44.31 -1.99
N CYS A 18 -9.62 43.24 -1.76
CA CYS A 18 -9.07 41.96 -1.33
C CYS A 18 -8.28 41.37 -2.49
N ILE A 19 -6.97 41.61 -2.52
CA ILE A 19 -6.07 40.86 -3.38
C ILE A 19 -5.99 39.47 -2.76
N GLY A 20 -6.80 38.55 -3.30
CA GLY A 20 -6.70 37.12 -2.98
C GLY A 20 -5.37 36.61 -3.47
N ALA A 21 -4.39 36.51 -2.56
CA ALA A 21 -3.17 35.77 -2.83
C ALA A 21 -3.56 34.32 -3.12
N THR A 22 -3.56 33.93 -4.38
CA THR A 22 -3.61 32.51 -4.76
C THR A 22 -2.33 31.88 -4.22
N ALA A 23 -2.46 31.20 -3.07
CA ALA A 23 -1.37 30.39 -2.53
C ALA A 23 -1.03 29.36 -3.60
N SER A 24 0.11 29.57 -4.29
CA SER A 24 0.68 28.58 -5.18
C SER A 24 0.91 27.32 -4.33
N ALA A 25 0.13 26.28 -4.58
CA ALA A 25 0.33 25.01 -3.89
C ALA A 25 1.76 24.56 -4.16
N ALA A 26 2.52 24.31 -3.07
CA ALA A 26 3.88 23.79 -3.19
C ALA A 26 3.86 22.55 -4.11
N PRO A 27 4.87 22.39 -4.98
CA PRO A 27 4.95 21.26 -5.90
C PRO A 27 4.83 19.97 -5.08
N GLN A 28 4.04 19.03 -5.57
CA GLN A 28 3.92 17.71 -4.94
C GLN A 28 5.31 17.07 -4.94
N ALA A 29 5.74 16.54 -3.78
CA ALA A 29 6.96 15.75 -3.70
C ALA A 29 6.84 14.57 -4.68
N ARG A 30 7.93 14.27 -5.38
CA ARG A 30 7.99 13.11 -6.27
C ARG A 30 7.65 11.84 -5.49
N ILE A 31 6.96 10.92 -6.15
CA ILE A 31 6.42 9.69 -5.56
C ILE A 31 7.40 8.55 -5.87
N ASP A 32 7.60 7.67 -4.89
CA ASP A 32 8.35 6.46 -5.10
C ASP A 32 7.57 5.52 -6.03
N VAL A 33 8.27 4.88 -6.94
CA VAL A 33 7.66 4.00 -7.93
C VAL A 33 8.28 2.62 -7.88
N GLY A 34 7.41 1.62 -7.89
CA GLY A 34 7.78 0.23 -7.98
C GLY A 34 7.18 -0.45 -9.19
N ILE A 35 7.72 -1.61 -9.51
CA ILE A 35 7.23 -2.43 -10.61
C ILE A 35 7.27 -3.91 -10.27
N TYR A 36 6.19 -4.62 -10.59
CA TYR A 36 6.19 -6.05 -10.77
C TYR A 36 6.36 -6.36 -12.27
N ALA A 37 7.55 -6.79 -12.65
CA ALA A 37 7.85 -7.16 -14.02
C ALA A 37 8.90 -8.26 -14.06
N SER A 38 8.78 -9.16 -15.03
CA SER A 38 9.79 -10.19 -15.28
C SER A 38 11.10 -9.64 -15.87
N ASP A 39 11.06 -8.43 -16.42
CA ASP A 39 12.19 -7.72 -17.03
C ASP A 39 12.05 -6.21 -16.74
N VAL A 40 12.54 -5.79 -15.57
CA VAL A 40 12.52 -4.38 -15.13
C VAL A 40 13.30 -3.48 -16.10
N PRO A 41 14.52 -3.81 -16.54
CA PRO A 41 15.24 -3.00 -17.52
C PRO A 41 14.49 -2.80 -18.84
N ARG A 42 13.75 -3.81 -19.32
CA ARG A 42 12.89 -3.66 -20.52
C ARG A 42 11.76 -2.67 -20.27
N PHE A 43 11.12 -2.77 -19.11
CA PHE A 43 10.04 -1.86 -18.75
C PHE A 43 10.53 -0.41 -18.64
N ASP A 44 11.67 -0.19 -18.01
CA ASP A 44 12.27 1.15 -17.87
C ASP A 44 12.64 1.74 -19.24
N ARG A 45 13.26 0.96 -20.13
CA ARG A 45 13.50 1.41 -21.52
C ARG A 45 12.19 1.71 -22.26
N LEU A 46 11.16 0.89 -22.05
CA LEU A 46 9.87 1.05 -22.70
C LEU A 46 9.14 2.32 -22.24
N THR A 47 9.17 2.62 -20.96
CA THR A 47 8.40 3.73 -20.36
C THR A 47 9.20 5.02 -20.25
N GLY A 48 10.51 4.94 -20.13
CA GLY A 48 11.37 6.06 -19.71
C GLY A 48 11.34 6.30 -18.20
N GLN A 49 10.78 5.36 -17.42
CA GLN A 49 10.84 5.37 -15.96
C GLN A 49 12.21 4.88 -15.49
N HIS A 50 12.59 5.26 -14.29
CA HIS A 50 13.67 4.63 -13.54
C HIS A 50 13.05 3.94 -12.31
N SER A 51 13.07 2.60 -12.30
CA SER A 51 12.46 1.79 -11.24
C SER A 51 13.52 1.40 -10.22
N ASP A 52 13.44 1.96 -9.02
CA ASP A 52 14.32 1.66 -7.90
C ASP A 52 13.71 0.63 -6.93
N SER A 53 12.46 0.23 -7.16
CA SER A 53 11.69 -0.71 -6.35
C SER A 53 11.10 -1.82 -7.22
N GLY A 54 11.53 -3.05 -6.99
CA GLY A 54 10.85 -4.25 -7.50
C GLY A 54 9.79 -4.74 -6.52
N LEU A 55 8.70 -5.30 -7.04
CA LEU A 55 7.67 -6.01 -6.29
C LEU A 55 7.79 -7.51 -6.53
N ASP A 56 7.73 -8.33 -5.48
CA ASP A 56 7.54 -9.78 -5.61
C ASP A 56 6.59 -10.32 -4.52
N PHE A 57 5.98 -11.46 -4.84
CA PHE A 57 5.07 -12.19 -3.96
C PHE A 57 5.83 -13.29 -3.23
N LEU A 58 6.14 -13.05 -1.97
CA LEU A 58 6.77 -14.04 -1.11
C LEU A 58 5.70 -15.00 -0.55
N GLY A 59 5.68 -16.22 -1.06
CA GLY A 59 4.80 -17.27 -0.57
C GLY A 59 5.17 -17.73 0.84
N TRP A 60 4.19 -18.28 1.58
CA TRP A 60 4.44 -18.77 2.94
C TRP A 60 5.50 -19.88 2.95
N ASP A 61 6.44 -19.78 3.86
CA ASP A 61 7.63 -20.64 3.98
C ASP A 61 8.58 -20.65 2.74
N GLN A 62 8.31 -19.86 1.74
CA GLN A 62 9.25 -19.65 0.64
C GLN A 62 10.54 -19.02 1.20
N GLY A 63 11.68 -19.57 0.86
CA GLY A 63 12.95 -19.17 1.45
C GLY A 63 13.38 -20.00 2.65
N ARG A 64 12.48 -20.82 3.23
CA ARG A 64 12.83 -21.83 4.25
C ARG A 64 12.82 -23.26 3.69
N THR A 65 11.81 -23.59 2.93
CA THR A 65 11.51 -24.97 2.53
C THR A 65 11.95 -25.32 1.12
N TRP A 66 12.20 -24.32 0.26
CA TRP A 66 12.64 -24.58 -1.10
C TRP A 66 13.36 -23.38 -1.73
N GLY A 67 14.55 -23.62 -2.17
CA GLY A 67 15.29 -22.83 -3.11
C GLY A 67 16.03 -21.67 -2.50
N LYS A 68 15.45 -20.50 -2.46
CA LYS A 68 16.18 -19.27 -2.24
C LYS A 68 15.95 -18.74 -0.84
N GLN A 69 17.01 -18.25 -0.21
CA GLN A 69 16.95 -17.62 1.10
C GLN A 69 16.17 -16.29 1.01
N TYR A 70 15.67 -15.79 2.13
CA TYR A 70 14.94 -14.53 2.18
C TYR A 70 15.76 -13.34 1.65
N SER A 71 17.07 -13.31 1.95
CA SER A 71 18.00 -12.30 1.44
C SER A 71 17.99 -12.20 -0.09
N TYR A 72 17.91 -13.32 -0.79
CA TYR A 72 17.84 -13.33 -2.25
C TYR A 72 16.66 -12.49 -2.78
N PHE A 73 15.49 -12.55 -2.16
CA PHE A 73 14.33 -11.75 -2.59
C PHE A 73 14.59 -10.26 -2.40
N LEU A 74 15.25 -9.88 -1.31
CA LEU A 74 15.62 -8.49 -1.06
C LEU A 74 16.69 -7.99 -2.04
N ASP A 75 17.62 -8.84 -2.45
CA ASP A 75 18.70 -8.49 -3.37
C ASP A 75 18.21 -8.24 -4.79
N VAL A 76 17.30 -9.10 -5.29
CA VAL A 76 16.82 -9.02 -6.68
C VAL A 76 15.77 -7.92 -6.90
N LEU A 77 15.21 -7.34 -5.84
CA LEU A 77 14.16 -6.33 -5.93
C LEU A 77 14.69 -4.88 -5.91
N GLY A 78 16.00 -4.70 -6.09
CA GLY A 78 16.62 -3.38 -6.16
C GLY A 78 16.89 -2.75 -4.79
N ASP A 79 16.98 -1.42 -4.74
CA ASP A 79 17.41 -0.68 -3.54
C ASP A 79 16.26 -0.45 -2.55
N ARG A 80 15.01 -0.59 -3.00
CA ARG A 80 13.79 -0.38 -2.20
C ARG A 80 12.81 -1.53 -2.39
N PRO A 81 13.09 -2.74 -1.91
CA PRO A 81 12.27 -3.92 -2.11
C PRO A 81 10.81 -3.70 -1.67
N HIS A 82 9.86 -4.12 -2.51
CA HIS A 82 8.46 -4.26 -2.14
C HIS A 82 8.10 -5.75 -2.10
N ILE A 83 7.71 -6.24 -0.92
CA ILE A 83 7.37 -7.63 -0.69
C ILE A 83 5.91 -7.76 -0.30
N ASP A 84 5.17 -8.51 -1.09
CA ASP A 84 3.83 -8.98 -0.74
C ASP A 84 3.93 -10.35 -0.06
N LEU A 85 3.72 -10.39 1.27
CA LEU A 85 3.80 -11.61 2.06
C LEU A 85 2.47 -12.36 2.02
N LYS A 86 2.41 -13.45 1.28
CA LYS A 86 1.21 -14.29 1.09
C LYS A 86 1.11 -15.39 2.15
N ALA A 87 -0.12 -15.76 2.54
CA ALA A 87 -0.38 -16.91 3.42
C ALA A 87 -0.42 -18.26 2.69
N LYS A 88 -0.11 -18.29 1.39
CA LYS A 88 -0.04 -19.50 0.59
C LYS A 88 1.30 -19.57 -0.12
N GLY A 89 2.00 -20.67 0.06
CA GLY A 89 3.23 -20.96 -0.64
C GLY A 89 3.17 -22.34 -1.28
N ARG A 90 4.32 -22.80 -1.80
CA ARG A 90 4.44 -24.12 -2.46
C ARG A 90 4.18 -25.29 -1.51
N GLY A 91 4.49 -25.12 -0.22
CA GLY A 91 4.24 -26.12 0.84
C GLY A 91 2.80 -26.13 1.38
N GLY A 92 1.92 -25.29 0.83
CA GLY A 92 0.53 -25.19 1.29
C GLY A 92 0.13 -23.79 1.75
N ALA A 93 -0.95 -23.71 2.49
CA ALA A 93 -1.47 -22.46 3.04
C ALA A 93 -1.53 -22.53 4.57
N ILE A 94 -1.23 -21.40 5.22
CA ILE A 94 -1.44 -21.20 6.65
C ILE A 94 -2.70 -20.37 6.88
N SER A 95 -3.48 -20.68 7.91
CA SER A 95 -4.64 -19.87 8.28
C SER A 95 -4.23 -18.67 9.14
N THR A 96 -5.04 -17.61 9.11
CA THR A 96 -4.83 -16.44 9.98
C THR A 96 -4.90 -16.80 11.46
N LYS A 97 -5.74 -17.81 11.84
CA LYS A 97 -5.73 -18.37 13.19
C LYS A 97 -4.36 -18.98 13.55
N ALA A 98 -3.79 -19.79 12.68
CA ALA A 98 -2.49 -20.41 12.89
C ALA A 98 -1.37 -19.38 13.03
N ILE A 99 -1.36 -18.34 12.18
CA ILE A 99 -0.43 -17.22 12.31
C ILE A 99 -0.60 -16.53 13.68
N ALA A 100 -1.83 -16.16 14.06
CA ALA A 100 -2.10 -15.50 15.33
C ALA A 100 -1.65 -16.32 16.54
N LEU A 101 -1.71 -17.66 16.44
CA LEU A 101 -1.28 -18.61 17.48
C LEU A 101 0.22 -18.97 17.41
N GLY A 102 1.00 -18.31 16.55
CA GLY A 102 2.46 -18.45 16.51
C GLY A 102 2.99 -19.59 15.67
N GLN A 103 2.15 -20.35 14.96
CA GLN A 103 2.61 -21.47 14.13
C GLN A 103 3.46 -21.03 12.94
N GLY A 104 3.41 -19.75 12.56
CA GLY A 104 4.20 -19.18 11.48
C GLY A 104 5.44 -18.40 11.91
N ASP A 105 5.78 -18.35 13.18
CA ASP A 105 6.83 -17.47 13.71
C ASP A 105 8.20 -17.68 13.10
N ALA A 106 8.57 -18.91 12.82
CA ALA A 106 9.87 -19.21 12.21
C ALA A 106 10.00 -18.62 10.78
N HIS A 107 8.89 -18.51 10.04
CA HIS A 107 8.88 -17.80 8.75
C HIS A 107 8.96 -16.28 8.97
N LEU A 108 8.12 -15.74 9.86
CA LEU A 108 8.07 -14.31 10.13
C LEU A 108 9.41 -13.77 10.67
N THR A 109 10.01 -14.47 11.61
CA THR A 109 11.33 -14.08 12.17
C THR A 109 12.43 -14.16 11.13
N GLY A 110 12.41 -15.17 10.26
CA GLY A 110 13.37 -15.29 9.15
C GLY A 110 13.27 -14.12 8.17
N VAL A 111 12.07 -13.71 7.82
CA VAL A 111 11.85 -12.52 6.96
C VAL A 111 12.30 -11.25 7.67
N ALA A 112 11.95 -11.06 8.93
CA ALA A 112 12.33 -9.88 9.70
C ALA A 112 13.84 -9.75 9.88
N LEU A 113 14.55 -10.87 10.12
CA LEU A 113 16.01 -10.93 10.18
C LEU A 113 16.63 -10.50 8.85
N ALA A 114 16.17 -11.06 7.74
CA ALA A 114 16.68 -10.72 6.42
C ALA A 114 16.46 -9.24 6.07
N ILE A 115 15.33 -8.66 6.45
CA ILE A 115 15.06 -7.22 6.29
C ILE A 115 16.08 -6.40 7.08
N ALA A 116 16.32 -6.75 8.35
CA ALA A 116 17.30 -6.05 9.19
C ALA A 116 18.72 -6.14 8.61
N GLU A 117 19.12 -7.32 8.15
CA GLU A 117 20.45 -7.58 7.59
C GLU A 117 20.68 -6.89 6.25
N SER A 118 19.61 -6.69 5.46
CA SER A 118 19.73 -6.07 4.14
C SER A 118 20.15 -4.60 4.18
N GLY A 119 19.86 -3.90 5.27
CA GLY A 119 20.05 -2.46 5.38
C GLY A 119 19.20 -1.62 4.41
N LYS A 120 18.33 -2.24 3.62
CA LYS A 120 17.49 -1.57 2.62
C LYS A 120 16.16 -1.11 3.21
N PRO A 121 15.62 0.03 2.77
CA PRO A 121 14.24 0.41 3.10
C PRO A 121 13.27 -0.55 2.40
N VAL A 122 12.46 -1.28 3.17
CA VAL A 122 11.54 -2.31 2.66
C VAL A 122 10.10 -1.87 2.84
N LEU A 123 9.30 -2.00 1.78
CA LEU A 123 7.85 -1.93 1.85
C LEU A 123 7.30 -3.35 1.93
N LEU A 124 6.70 -3.70 3.06
CA LEU A 124 6.14 -5.02 3.32
C LEU A 124 4.61 -4.95 3.36
N ARG A 125 3.96 -5.72 2.51
CA ARG A 125 2.50 -5.83 2.41
C ARG A 125 2.05 -7.24 2.84
N PRO A 126 1.85 -7.49 4.13
CA PRO A 126 1.42 -8.80 4.59
C PRO A 126 -0.08 -8.99 4.39
N LEU A 127 -0.47 -10.14 3.83
CA LEU A 127 -1.85 -10.55 3.66
C LEU A 127 -2.71 -9.48 2.95
N GLY A 128 -2.18 -8.86 1.90
CA GLY A 128 -2.87 -7.83 1.11
C GLY A 128 -4.16 -8.32 0.50
N GLU A 129 -5.09 -7.41 0.20
CA GLU A 129 -6.42 -7.69 -0.34
C GLU A 129 -7.19 -8.75 0.48
N MET A 130 -7.18 -8.65 1.79
CA MET A 130 -7.79 -9.65 2.68
C MET A 130 -9.30 -9.82 2.53
N ASN A 131 -9.95 -8.84 1.94
CA ASN A 131 -11.38 -8.85 1.64
C ASN A 131 -11.70 -9.23 0.17
N ASN A 132 -10.72 -9.86 -0.52
CA ASN A 132 -10.88 -10.45 -1.85
C ASN A 132 -10.99 -11.97 -1.73
N SER A 133 -12.07 -12.56 -2.26
CA SER A 133 -12.33 -14.01 -2.22
C SER A 133 -11.30 -14.87 -2.96
N LEU A 134 -10.46 -14.28 -3.80
CA LEU A 134 -9.32 -14.97 -4.42
C LEU A 134 -8.26 -15.35 -3.40
N ASN A 135 -8.16 -14.62 -2.28
CA ASN A 135 -7.19 -14.89 -1.23
C ASN A 135 -7.70 -15.96 -0.26
N VAL A 136 -6.83 -16.92 0.07
CA VAL A 136 -7.16 -18.06 0.94
C VAL A 136 -7.51 -17.64 2.38
N TYR A 137 -7.07 -16.47 2.79
CA TYR A 137 -7.28 -15.86 4.11
C TYR A 137 -8.48 -14.90 4.18
N CYS A 138 -9.25 -14.74 3.08
CA CYS A 138 -10.50 -13.97 3.14
C CYS A 138 -11.50 -14.62 4.07
N ALA A 139 -12.02 -13.86 5.04
CA ALA A 139 -13.12 -14.31 5.91
C ALA A 139 -14.39 -14.58 5.09
N CYS A 140 -14.55 -13.92 3.95
CA CYS A 140 -15.66 -14.09 3.01
C CYS A 140 -15.80 -15.53 2.46
N ARG A 141 -14.77 -16.36 2.61
CA ARG A 141 -14.80 -17.78 2.23
C ARG A 141 -15.46 -18.68 3.29
N GLY A 142 -15.95 -18.11 4.38
CA GLY A 142 -16.69 -18.84 5.42
C GLY A 142 -15.86 -19.82 6.27
N ARG A 143 -14.52 -19.75 6.23
CA ARG A 143 -13.64 -20.64 7.00
C ARG A 143 -13.40 -20.07 8.40
N ALA A 144 -13.83 -20.76 9.46
CA ALA A 144 -13.69 -20.31 10.84
C ALA A 144 -12.24 -19.95 11.24
N ALA A 145 -11.23 -20.60 10.67
CA ALA A 145 -9.81 -20.31 10.91
C ALA A 145 -9.30 -19.03 10.20
N ASN A 146 -10.13 -18.40 9.35
CA ASN A 146 -9.81 -17.18 8.62
C ASN A 146 -10.88 -16.10 8.83
N SER A 147 -11.45 -16.00 10.03
CA SER A 147 -12.37 -14.91 10.36
C SER A 147 -11.68 -13.55 10.37
N THR A 148 -12.45 -12.46 10.30
CA THR A 148 -11.93 -11.09 10.41
C THR A 148 -11.22 -10.86 11.74
N ASP A 149 -11.66 -11.49 12.83
CA ASP A 149 -10.96 -11.41 14.12
C ASP A 149 -9.58 -12.10 14.06
N TRP A 150 -9.50 -13.31 13.50
CA TRP A 150 -8.22 -13.98 13.31
C TRP A 150 -7.29 -13.23 12.37
N TYR A 151 -7.85 -12.60 11.32
CA TYR A 151 -7.05 -11.75 10.46
C TYR A 151 -6.42 -10.59 11.24
N ARG A 152 -7.22 -9.84 12.03
CA ARG A 152 -6.72 -8.71 12.83
C ARG A 152 -5.61 -9.13 13.80
N ARG A 153 -5.77 -10.27 14.47
CA ARG A 153 -4.76 -10.84 15.37
C ARG A 153 -3.50 -11.25 14.61
N ALA A 154 -3.64 -11.95 13.47
CA ALA A 154 -2.52 -12.35 12.62
C ALA A 154 -1.73 -11.13 12.14
N PHE A 155 -2.41 -10.11 11.64
CA PHE A 155 -1.77 -8.89 11.15
C PHE A 155 -1.01 -8.17 12.25
N ARG A 156 -1.59 -8.03 13.45
CA ARG A 156 -0.91 -7.45 14.63
C ARG A 156 0.32 -8.25 15.03
N ARG A 157 0.25 -9.58 15.00
CA ARG A 157 1.40 -10.43 15.27
C ARG A 157 2.51 -10.23 14.24
N ILE A 158 2.17 -10.22 12.95
CA ILE A 158 3.12 -9.94 11.88
C ILE A 158 3.78 -8.58 12.10
N TYR A 159 3.03 -7.54 12.35
CA TYR A 159 3.53 -6.19 12.61
C TYR A 159 4.54 -6.16 13.75
N ILE A 160 4.21 -6.79 14.89
CA ILE A 160 5.07 -6.81 16.09
C ILE A 160 6.39 -7.54 15.81
N ILE A 161 6.34 -8.69 15.12
CA ILE A 161 7.54 -9.49 14.81
C ILE A 161 8.40 -8.78 13.75
N MET A 162 7.78 -8.19 12.73
CA MET A 162 8.52 -7.51 11.66
C MET A 162 9.27 -6.27 12.16
N HIS A 163 8.68 -5.49 13.08
CA HIS A 163 9.36 -4.37 13.69
C HIS A 163 10.40 -4.77 14.75
N GLY A 164 10.36 -6.02 15.20
CA GLY A 164 11.39 -6.59 16.06
C GLY A 164 11.40 -6.08 17.50
N GLY A 165 12.44 -6.48 18.19
CA GLY A 165 12.70 -6.23 19.60
C GLY A 165 13.20 -7.48 20.32
N THR A 166 13.39 -7.40 21.64
CA THR A 166 13.68 -8.60 22.43
C THR A 166 12.45 -9.52 22.49
N ALA A 167 12.68 -10.83 22.59
CA ALA A 167 11.62 -11.82 22.76
C ALA A 167 10.70 -11.48 23.92
N THR A 168 11.25 -10.97 25.02
CA THR A 168 10.50 -10.50 26.20
C THR A 168 9.57 -9.33 25.85
N ALA A 169 10.06 -8.31 25.16
CA ALA A 169 9.28 -7.13 24.81
C ALA A 169 8.17 -7.45 23.79
N MET A 170 8.51 -8.21 22.75
CA MET A 170 7.51 -8.66 21.76
C MET A 170 6.47 -9.56 22.41
N SER A 171 6.89 -10.50 23.27
CA SER A 171 5.97 -11.39 23.99
C SER A 171 5.02 -10.65 24.93
N ALA A 172 5.49 -9.58 25.59
CA ALA A 172 4.63 -8.73 26.43
C ALA A 172 3.51 -8.08 25.59
N LYS A 173 3.87 -7.49 24.42
CA LYS A 173 2.90 -6.91 23.49
C LYS A 173 1.89 -7.95 22.98
N LEU A 174 2.36 -9.14 22.60
CA LEU A 174 1.51 -10.22 22.07
C LEU A 174 0.56 -10.75 23.15
N ARG A 175 1.04 -10.98 24.38
CA ARG A 175 0.19 -11.45 25.49
C ARG A 175 -0.88 -10.42 25.86
N ALA A 176 -0.57 -9.13 25.82
CA ALA A 176 -1.56 -8.07 26.02
C ALA A 176 -2.70 -8.10 24.97
N LEU A 177 -2.44 -8.71 23.81
CA LEU A 177 -3.45 -8.95 22.76
C LEU A 177 -4.07 -10.35 22.83
N GLY A 178 -3.79 -11.12 23.88
CA GLY A 178 -4.30 -12.49 24.05
C GLY A 178 -3.68 -13.51 23.08
N MET A 179 -2.42 -13.29 22.68
CA MET A 179 -1.68 -14.16 21.77
C MET A 179 -0.44 -14.77 22.46
N PRO A 180 0.06 -15.95 22.02
CA PRO A 180 1.30 -16.52 22.52
C PRO A 180 2.49 -15.59 22.25
N GLY A 181 3.50 -15.62 23.14
CA GLY A 181 4.77 -14.92 22.93
C GLY A 181 5.62 -15.52 21.80
N VAL A 182 6.80 -14.95 21.58
CA VAL A 182 7.84 -15.41 20.65
C VAL A 182 9.05 -15.92 21.42
N ALA A 183 9.85 -16.80 20.79
CA ALA A 183 10.95 -17.47 21.46
C ALA A 183 12.31 -16.79 21.25
N ILE A 184 12.46 -15.94 20.25
CA ILE A 184 13.76 -15.36 19.86
C ILE A 184 13.69 -13.84 19.73
N ASP A 185 14.82 -13.18 19.94
CA ASP A 185 15.01 -11.78 19.65
C ASP A 185 15.04 -11.55 18.13
N VAL A 186 14.52 -10.43 17.69
CA VAL A 186 14.59 -9.96 16.29
C VAL A 186 15.17 -8.54 16.31
N PRO A 187 16.17 -8.22 15.48
CA PRO A 187 16.66 -6.87 15.36
C PRO A 187 15.52 -5.88 15.08
N GLN A 188 15.64 -4.67 15.59
CA GLN A 188 14.62 -3.65 15.36
C GLN A 188 14.65 -3.17 13.91
N ASN A 189 13.49 -3.17 13.28
CA ASN A 189 13.23 -2.60 11.95
C ASN A 189 12.28 -1.40 12.08
N PRO A 190 12.74 -0.22 12.53
CA PRO A 190 11.86 0.91 12.73
C PRO A 190 11.39 1.51 11.39
N TYR A 191 10.22 2.15 11.39
CA TYR A 191 9.83 3.03 10.28
C TYR A 191 10.83 4.21 10.19
N PRO A 192 11.27 4.64 9.00
CA PRO A 192 10.87 4.21 7.66
C PRO A 192 11.74 3.09 7.03
N HIS A 193 12.69 2.48 7.77
CA HIS A 193 13.48 1.36 7.25
C HIS A 193 12.57 0.17 6.86
N LEU A 194 11.58 -0.14 7.71
CA LEU A 194 10.48 -1.02 7.35
C LEU A 194 9.19 -0.24 7.35
N THR A 195 8.41 -0.37 6.26
CA THR A 195 7.05 0.16 6.15
C THR A 195 6.08 -1.00 6.01
N VAL A 196 5.34 -1.31 7.05
CA VAL A 196 4.29 -2.35 7.02
C VAL A 196 2.99 -1.75 6.51
N VAL A 197 2.50 -2.29 5.41
CA VAL A 197 1.31 -1.78 4.70
C VAL A 197 0.09 -2.63 4.99
N TRP A 198 -0.96 -2.01 5.51
CA TRP A 198 -2.29 -2.62 5.56
C TRP A 198 -3.06 -2.27 4.28
N ASN A 199 -3.32 -3.28 3.43
CA ASN A 199 -3.86 -3.07 2.08
C ASN A 199 -5.16 -3.85 1.84
N PRO A 200 -6.31 -3.37 2.32
CA PRO A 200 -7.61 -3.89 1.89
C PRO A 200 -7.96 -3.41 0.48
N LEU A 201 -8.94 -4.03 -0.16
CA LEU A 201 -9.71 -3.38 -1.21
C LEU A 201 -10.71 -2.41 -0.57
N ALA A 202 -10.87 -1.23 -1.15
CA ALA A 202 -11.84 -0.24 -0.68
C ALA A 202 -13.27 -0.81 -0.66
N VAL A 203 -13.56 -1.71 -1.58
CA VAL A 203 -14.80 -2.49 -1.63
C VAL A 203 -14.45 -3.97 -1.64
N GLY A 204 -15.00 -4.72 -0.68
CA GLY A 204 -14.77 -6.17 -0.61
C GLY A 204 -15.29 -6.91 -1.85
N VAL A 205 -14.61 -7.99 -2.20
CA VAL A 205 -14.99 -8.89 -3.31
C VAL A 205 -15.24 -10.29 -2.74
N PRO A 206 -16.53 -10.68 -2.58
CA PRO A 206 -17.78 -9.98 -2.91
C PRO A 206 -18.10 -8.83 -1.96
N PRO A 207 -18.91 -7.84 -2.38
CA PRO A 207 -19.34 -6.71 -1.55
C PRO A 207 -20.50 -7.10 -0.62
N VAL A 208 -20.21 -7.96 0.36
CA VAL A 208 -21.20 -8.47 1.32
C VAL A 208 -20.90 -7.95 2.72
N ARG A 209 -21.93 -7.98 3.60
CA ARG A 209 -21.78 -7.62 5.02
C ARG A 209 -20.68 -8.46 5.67
N GLY A 210 -19.79 -7.81 6.44
CA GLY A 210 -18.66 -8.46 7.11
C GLY A 210 -17.43 -8.65 6.21
N ASN A 211 -17.43 -8.09 4.98
CA ASN A 211 -16.31 -8.12 4.05
C ASN A 211 -15.83 -6.73 3.62
N GLY A 212 -16.23 -5.68 4.32
CA GLY A 212 -15.70 -4.33 4.12
C GLY A 212 -14.31 -4.16 4.73
N PHE A 213 -13.56 -3.16 4.29
CA PHE A 213 -12.21 -2.93 4.85
C PHE A 213 -12.22 -2.69 6.36
N ARG A 214 -13.27 -2.05 6.91
CA ARG A 214 -13.40 -1.81 8.36
C ARG A 214 -13.52 -3.09 9.18
N ASP A 215 -14.07 -4.18 8.61
CA ASP A 215 -14.20 -5.47 9.28
C ASP A 215 -12.84 -6.12 9.59
N TYR A 216 -11.82 -5.79 8.78
CA TYR A 216 -10.46 -6.31 8.90
C TYR A 216 -9.47 -5.33 9.56
N PHE A 217 -9.94 -4.19 10.04
CA PHE A 217 -9.09 -3.14 10.57
C PHE A 217 -8.25 -3.58 11.79
N PRO A 218 -6.90 -3.58 11.70
CA PRO A 218 -6.05 -4.08 12.78
C PRO A 218 -5.85 -3.07 13.92
N GLY A 219 -6.22 -1.81 13.74
CA GLY A 219 -5.91 -0.69 14.62
C GLY A 219 -4.75 0.15 14.07
N THR A 220 -4.82 1.48 14.21
CA THR A 220 -3.85 2.44 13.65
C THR A 220 -2.42 2.27 14.17
N ALA A 221 -2.24 1.62 15.32
CA ALA A 221 -0.93 1.31 15.91
C ALA A 221 -0.22 0.12 15.23
N TYR A 222 -0.88 -0.58 14.30
CA TYR A 222 -0.37 -1.83 13.72
C TYR A 222 -0.16 -1.76 12.21
N PHE A 223 -0.01 -0.58 11.64
CA PHE A 223 0.48 -0.36 10.27
C PHE A 223 1.16 1.01 10.18
N ASP A 224 2.14 1.11 9.30
CA ASP A 224 2.87 2.36 9.05
C ASP A 224 2.24 3.14 7.91
N ALA A 225 1.77 2.42 6.89
CA ALA A 225 1.02 2.93 5.76
C ALA A 225 -0.18 2.04 5.47
N TYR A 226 -1.12 2.55 4.70
CA TYR A 226 -2.25 1.76 4.22
C TYR A 226 -2.51 2.06 2.75
N GLY A 227 -3.26 1.19 2.07
CA GLY A 227 -3.42 1.34 0.64
C GLY A 227 -4.60 0.62 0.04
N ASN A 228 -4.70 0.71 -1.29
CA ASN A 228 -5.66 0.02 -2.13
C ASN A 228 -5.01 -0.32 -3.47
N ASP A 229 -5.45 -1.42 -4.08
CA ASP A 229 -5.04 -1.79 -5.41
C ASP A 229 -6.05 -1.31 -6.44
N TYR A 230 -5.55 -0.93 -7.63
CA TYR A 230 -6.36 -0.32 -8.68
C TYR A 230 -6.11 -1.02 -10.01
N TYR A 231 -7.12 -1.69 -10.52
CA TYR A 231 -7.04 -2.35 -11.81
C TYR A 231 -8.18 -1.92 -12.74
N ASP A 232 -7.84 -1.69 -14.00
CA ASP A 232 -8.82 -1.47 -15.06
C ASP A 232 -9.02 -2.73 -15.89
N PHE A 233 -10.25 -3.22 -15.88
CA PHE A 233 -10.73 -4.31 -16.74
C PHE A 233 -11.75 -3.83 -17.78
N GLY A 234 -11.65 -2.55 -18.18
CA GLY A 234 -12.59 -1.87 -19.09
C GLY A 234 -13.64 -1.00 -18.38
N THR A 235 -13.69 -1.08 -17.04
CA THR A 235 -14.50 -0.20 -16.19
C THR A 235 -13.75 0.12 -14.92
N TYR A 236 -13.61 1.39 -14.59
CA TYR A 236 -12.93 1.81 -13.36
C TYR A 236 -13.68 2.91 -12.64
N SER A 237 -13.50 3.01 -11.33
CA SER A 237 -13.99 4.12 -10.53
C SER A 237 -13.09 4.34 -9.32
N PHE A 238 -12.63 5.57 -9.15
CA PHE A 238 -11.85 5.98 -7.98
C PHE A 238 -12.74 6.53 -6.84
N VAL A 239 -14.03 6.76 -7.09
CA VAL A 239 -14.97 7.36 -6.12
C VAL A 239 -15.08 6.53 -4.85
N ARG A 240 -15.17 5.20 -4.96
CA ARG A 240 -15.29 4.30 -3.80
C ARG A 240 -14.03 4.25 -2.94
N THR A 241 -12.88 4.67 -3.48
CA THR A 241 -11.62 4.69 -2.77
C THR A 241 -11.50 5.87 -1.81
N THR A 242 -12.23 6.93 -2.05
CA THR A 242 -12.20 8.15 -1.21
C THR A 242 -12.49 7.82 0.25
N GLU A 243 -13.46 6.94 0.52
CA GLU A 243 -13.78 6.53 1.89
C GLU A 243 -12.60 5.85 2.60
N LEU A 244 -11.88 4.96 1.92
CA LEU A 244 -10.69 4.32 2.49
C LEU A 244 -9.56 5.34 2.66
N TYR A 245 -9.32 6.19 1.65
CA TYR A 245 -8.28 7.21 1.71
C TYR A 245 -8.49 8.20 2.86
N GLU A 246 -9.72 8.63 3.11
CA GLU A 246 -10.04 9.58 4.19
C GLU A 246 -10.12 8.94 5.58
N ALA A 247 -10.19 7.60 5.66
CA ALA A 247 -10.37 6.90 6.93
C ALA A 247 -9.22 7.09 7.93
N TYR A 248 -7.99 7.33 7.44
CA TYR A 248 -6.79 7.41 8.29
C TYR A 248 -5.91 8.60 7.85
N PRO A 249 -6.30 9.84 8.12
CA PRO A 249 -5.68 11.06 7.59
C PRO A 249 -4.22 11.27 8.04
N ASP A 250 -3.84 10.72 9.18
CA ASP A 250 -2.50 10.85 9.76
C ASP A 250 -1.48 9.82 9.23
N LYS A 251 -1.93 8.91 8.36
CA LYS A 251 -1.07 7.86 7.80
C LYS A 251 -0.77 8.10 6.31
N PRO A 252 0.43 7.77 5.84
CA PRO A 252 0.72 7.76 4.41
C PRO A 252 -0.15 6.72 3.69
N PHE A 253 -0.55 7.05 2.46
CA PHE A 253 -1.27 6.16 1.57
C PHE A 253 -0.32 5.63 0.50
N VAL A 254 -0.45 4.36 0.17
CA VAL A 254 0.34 3.71 -0.88
C VAL A 254 -0.61 2.98 -1.84
N ILE A 255 -0.17 2.81 -3.07
CA ILE A 255 -0.87 2.01 -4.08
C ILE A 255 0.06 0.87 -4.45
N PRO A 256 0.01 -0.25 -3.70
CA PRO A 256 0.94 -1.36 -3.88
C PRO A 256 0.87 -1.99 -5.27
N GLU A 257 -0.33 -2.06 -5.83
CA GLU A 257 -0.54 -2.56 -7.17
C GLU A 257 -1.51 -1.68 -7.95
N TRP A 258 -1.16 -1.36 -9.19
CA TRP A 258 -2.10 -0.85 -10.18
C TRP A 258 -1.74 -1.36 -11.56
N GLY A 259 -2.73 -1.51 -12.41
CA GLY A 259 -2.52 -2.05 -13.74
C GLY A 259 -3.76 -1.95 -14.61
N LEU A 260 -3.61 -2.32 -15.88
CA LEU A 260 -4.70 -2.28 -16.85
C LEU A 260 -4.69 -3.51 -17.75
N ALA A 261 -5.86 -4.13 -17.87
CA ALA A 261 -6.07 -5.28 -18.76
C ALA A 261 -6.35 -4.83 -20.20
N VAL A 262 -6.88 -3.61 -20.38
CA VAL A 262 -7.28 -3.04 -21.67
C VAL A 262 -6.41 -1.83 -22.04
N ASP A 263 -6.35 -1.46 -23.32
CA ASP A 263 -5.60 -0.28 -23.78
C ASP A 263 -6.45 0.99 -23.57
N ASP A 264 -6.51 1.47 -22.31
CA ASP A 264 -7.27 2.65 -21.90
C ASP A 264 -6.36 3.80 -21.43
N PRO A 265 -6.00 4.74 -22.30
CA PRO A 265 -5.23 5.93 -21.92
C PRO A 265 -6.00 6.88 -20.97
N GLY A 266 -7.34 6.82 -20.98
CA GLY A 266 -8.20 7.57 -20.09
C GLY A 266 -8.05 7.15 -18.64
N TYR A 267 -7.99 5.85 -18.40
CA TYR A 267 -7.67 5.28 -17.08
C TYR A 267 -6.31 5.75 -16.56
N VAL A 268 -5.26 5.66 -17.38
CA VAL A 268 -3.91 6.09 -16.98
C VAL A 268 -3.89 7.58 -16.59
N ARG A 269 -4.59 8.43 -17.36
CA ARG A 269 -4.73 9.86 -17.04
C ARG A 269 -5.50 10.06 -15.72
N ALA A 270 -6.65 9.40 -15.56
CA ALA A 270 -7.48 9.53 -14.36
C ALA A 270 -6.73 9.03 -13.11
N PHE A 271 -5.93 7.96 -13.23
CA PHE A 271 -5.06 7.48 -12.17
C PHE A 271 -4.00 8.53 -11.79
N ALA A 272 -3.33 9.13 -12.77
CA ALA A 272 -2.36 10.19 -12.53
C ALA A 272 -2.99 11.41 -11.85
N ASP A 273 -4.20 11.79 -12.26
CA ASP A 273 -4.94 12.91 -11.66
C ASP A 273 -5.37 12.58 -10.23
N PHE A 274 -5.81 11.34 -9.96
CA PHE A 274 -6.07 10.85 -8.61
C PHE A 274 -4.83 11.00 -7.73
N VAL A 275 -3.68 10.50 -8.19
CA VAL A 275 -2.42 10.58 -7.45
C VAL A 275 -2.02 12.03 -7.16
N ARG A 276 -2.14 12.94 -8.13
CA ARG A 276 -1.84 14.38 -7.94
C ARG A 276 -2.72 15.05 -6.90
N GLN A 277 -4.00 14.69 -6.86
CA GLN A 277 -4.97 15.26 -5.93
C GLN A 277 -4.83 14.71 -4.51
N HIS A 278 -4.23 13.51 -4.34
CA HIS A 278 -4.13 12.81 -3.08
C HIS A 278 -2.70 12.85 -2.52
N ARG A 279 -2.32 13.96 -1.89
CA ARG A 279 -0.94 14.26 -1.45
C ARG A 279 -0.32 13.27 -0.45
N ARG A 280 -1.16 12.45 0.20
CA ARG A 280 -0.69 11.37 1.10
C ARG A 280 -0.24 10.12 0.36
N VAL A 281 -0.46 10.02 -0.96
CA VAL A 281 0.10 8.97 -1.80
C VAL A 281 1.62 9.13 -1.84
N LYS A 282 2.36 8.10 -1.38
CA LYS A 282 3.83 8.10 -1.27
C LYS A 282 4.50 7.08 -2.15
N PHE A 283 3.76 6.07 -2.58
CA PHE A 283 4.26 5.00 -3.42
C PHE A 283 3.16 4.53 -4.39
N ILE A 284 3.57 4.19 -5.62
CA ILE A 284 2.72 3.53 -6.62
C ILE A 284 3.48 2.36 -7.24
N GLY A 285 2.91 1.15 -7.23
CA GLY A 285 3.49 -0.06 -7.81
C GLY A 285 2.75 -0.49 -9.08
N PHE A 286 3.39 -0.45 -10.23
CA PHE A 286 2.76 -0.90 -11.47
C PHE A 286 2.90 -2.41 -11.63
N PHE A 287 1.79 -3.10 -11.83
CA PHE A 287 1.76 -4.53 -12.13
C PHE A 287 1.85 -4.74 -13.64
N ASN A 288 3.05 -5.09 -14.12
CA ASN A 288 3.30 -5.37 -15.53
C ASN A 288 3.46 -6.88 -15.75
N GLY A 289 2.57 -7.47 -16.51
CA GLY A 289 2.66 -8.87 -16.94
C GLY A 289 3.89 -9.12 -17.81
N ARG A 290 4.15 -10.39 -18.11
CA ARG A 290 5.15 -10.76 -19.13
C ARG A 290 4.73 -10.22 -20.49
N ALA A 291 5.69 -10.15 -21.41
CA ALA A 291 5.43 -9.70 -22.76
C ALA A 291 4.28 -10.51 -23.40
N GLY A 292 3.25 -9.80 -23.85
CA GLY A 292 2.05 -10.37 -24.47
C GLY A 292 0.98 -10.90 -23.50
N GLU A 293 1.21 -10.86 -22.19
CA GLU A 293 0.18 -11.18 -21.19
C GLU A 293 -0.81 -10.01 -20.98
N LEU A 294 -1.90 -10.29 -20.24
CA LEU A 294 -3.01 -9.37 -20.02
C LEU A 294 -2.58 -7.99 -19.51
N PHE A 295 -1.59 -7.93 -18.61
CA PHE A 295 -1.12 -6.69 -18.00
C PHE A 295 0.16 -6.14 -18.63
N ASP A 296 0.63 -6.69 -19.77
CA ASP A 296 1.80 -6.13 -20.46
C ASP A 296 1.48 -4.74 -21.04
N LEU A 297 2.07 -3.69 -20.50
CA LEU A 297 1.92 -2.32 -21.00
C LEU A 297 2.49 -2.17 -22.41
N GLY A 298 3.49 -2.98 -22.78
CA GLY A 298 4.08 -2.98 -24.13
C GLY A 298 3.11 -3.36 -25.23
N SER A 299 2.06 -4.12 -24.91
CA SER A 299 0.98 -4.47 -25.84
C SER A 299 -0.12 -3.42 -25.96
N LYS A 300 -0.02 -2.29 -25.22
CA LYS A 300 -1.04 -1.24 -25.08
C LYS A 300 -0.48 0.13 -25.50
N PRO A 301 -0.35 0.41 -26.79
CA PRO A 301 0.38 1.59 -27.28
C PRO A 301 -0.19 2.93 -26.84
N LYS A 302 -1.53 3.06 -26.71
CA LYS A 302 -2.17 4.30 -26.26
C LYS A 302 -1.94 4.53 -24.78
N SER A 303 -2.10 3.49 -23.97
CA SER A 303 -1.83 3.51 -22.53
C SER A 303 -0.35 3.72 -22.22
N LEU A 304 0.55 3.14 -23.01
CA LEU A 304 1.99 3.38 -22.90
C LEU A 304 2.34 4.86 -23.15
N ALA A 305 1.76 5.46 -24.19
CA ALA A 305 1.97 6.88 -24.46
C ALA A 305 1.43 7.75 -23.31
N ALA A 306 0.27 7.40 -22.75
CA ALA A 306 -0.30 8.06 -21.58
C ALA A 306 0.56 7.85 -20.33
N TYR A 307 1.10 6.67 -20.11
CA TYR A 307 2.02 6.37 -19.00
C TYR A 307 3.24 7.28 -19.02
N ARG A 308 3.91 7.37 -20.17
CA ARG A 308 5.06 8.27 -20.39
C ARG A 308 4.71 9.73 -20.09
N ARG A 309 3.53 10.15 -20.53
CA ARG A 309 3.08 11.55 -20.42
C ARG A 309 2.63 11.93 -19.01
N TYR A 310 1.95 11.03 -18.29
CA TYR A 310 1.24 11.40 -17.06
C TYR A 310 1.81 10.73 -15.80
N ILE A 311 2.41 9.54 -15.91
CA ILE A 311 2.95 8.81 -14.75
C ILE A 311 4.42 9.13 -14.52
N VAL A 312 5.27 9.00 -15.56
CA VAL A 312 6.72 9.24 -15.42
C VAL A 312 7.04 10.60 -14.78
N PRO A 313 6.34 11.72 -15.11
CA PRO A 313 6.62 13.00 -14.44
C PRO A 313 6.24 13.06 -12.95
N LEU A 314 5.48 12.10 -12.42
CA LEU A 314 5.15 12.01 -11.00
C LEU A 314 6.22 11.31 -10.17
N THR A 315 7.08 10.54 -10.82
CA THR A 315 8.07 9.67 -10.19
C THR A 315 9.42 10.39 -10.03
N ARG A 316 10.29 9.83 -9.22
CA ARG A 316 11.64 10.35 -8.98
C ARG A 316 12.59 10.02 -10.11
#